data_1140e0c696fb233b6a43dd5cd7911476
#
_entry.id   1140e0c696fb233b6a43dd5cd7911476
#
_cell.length_a   1.000
_cell.length_b   1.000
_cell.length_c   1.000
_cell.angle_alpha   90.00
_cell.angle_beta   90.00
_cell.angle_gamma   90.00
#
_symmetry.space_group_name_H-M   'P 1'
#
loop_
_entity.id
_entity.type
_entity.pdbx_description
1 polymer ?
#
loop_
_entity_poly.entity_id
_entity_poly.type
_entity_poly.pdbx_seq_one_letter_code
_entity_poly.pdbx_strand_id
1 'polypeptide(L)'
;MSDNSLTLSLACLPRALGSTLHQDLVWVTPDDLGTPSMSAVPGVPLDVSVDFTSVEDGVLVQLATSVDLIGECVRCLDEVRDHHDVSSAEVYFEADAPALTPSEDDEEVEDLFVIGERDTVDIETQLRDAIVPLVDPRPLCSEDCAGLCDVCGEKWADLPSDHEHFVVDPRLASLASLLGDDADPGRS
;
A
#
# COMPACT_ATOMS: atom_id res chain seq x y z
N MET A 1 -12.01 -22.51 9.26
CA MET A 1 -10.77 -22.21 8.53
C MET A 1 -11.24 -21.85 7.14
N SER A 2 -11.42 -20.57 6.88
CA SER A 2 -11.77 -20.10 5.52
C SER A 2 -10.52 -20.30 4.68
N ASP A 3 -10.65 -21.11 3.64
CA ASP A 3 -9.58 -21.28 2.65
C ASP A 3 -9.50 -19.95 1.90
N ASN A 4 -8.54 -19.09 2.30
CA ASN A 4 -8.29 -17.80 1.67
C ASN A 4 -7.45 -17.98 0.39
N SER A 5 -7.62 -19.13 -0.27
CA SER A 5 -6.91 -19.46 -1.49
C SER A 5 -7.44 -18.62 -2.64
N LEU A 6 -6.56 -17.84 -3.26
CA LEU A 6 -6.82 -17.08 -4.47
C LEU A 6 -6.52 -17.87 -5.74
N THR A 7 -6.48 -19.20 -5.62
CA THR A 7 -6.29 -20.11 -6.74
C THR A 7 -7.62 -20.39 -7.44
N LEU A 8 -7.74 -19.95 -8.68
CA LEU A 8 -8.95 -20.06 -9.50
C LEU A 8 -8.78 -21.10 -10.61
N SER A 9 -9.85 -21.82 -10.94
CA SER A 9 -9.83 -22.84 -11.98
C SER A 9 -10.26 -22.29 -13.33
N LEU A 10 -9.47 -22.57 -14.35
CA LEU A 10 -9.75 -22.24 -15.75
C LEU A 10 -10.54 -23.36 -16.49
N ALA A 11 -10.93 -24.43 -15.79
CA ALA A 11 -11.57 -25.60 -16.41
C ALA A 11 -12.82 -25.26 -17.23
N CYS A 12 -13.52 -24.17 -16.90
CA CYS A 12 -14.70 -23.72 -17.63
C CYS A 12 -14.40 -22.72 -18.74
N LEU A 13 -13.13 -22.27 -18.90
CA LEU A 13 -12.72 -21.35 -19.96
C LEU A 13 -12.45 -22.12 -21.24
N PRO A 14 -13.20 -21.90 -22.35
CA PRO A 14 -12.88 -22.51 -23.64
C PRO A 14 -11.52 -22.01 -24.14
N ARG A 15 -10.72 -22.92 -24.72
CA ARG A 15 -9.37 -22.60 -25.23
C ARG A 15 -9.38 -21.90 -26.60
N ALA A 16 -10.56 -21.59 -27.17
CA ALA A 16 -10.63 -20.80 -28.39
C ALA A 16 -10.24 -19.33 -28.11
N LEU A 17 -9.39 -18.75 -28.93
CA LEU A 17 -8.96 -17.36 -28.81
C LEU A 17 -10.15 -16.40 -28.66
N GLY A 18 -10.07 -15.51 -27.67
CA GLY A 18 -11.11 -14.55 -27.35
C GLY A 18 -12.28 -15.12 -26.55
N SER A 19 -12.24 -16.40 -26.14
CA SER A 19 -13.22 -16.93 -25.18
C SER A 19 -13.04 -16.28 -23.82
N THR A 20 -14.14 -15.99 -23.14
CA THR A 20 -14.14 -15.32 -21.84
C THR A 20 -14.81 -16.14 -20.76
N LEU A 21 -14.37 -15.96 -19.52
CA LEU A 21 -14.97 -16.50 -18.31
C LEU A 21 -14.91 -15.42 -17.23
N HIS A 22 -16.01 -15.20 -16.54
CA HIS A 22 -16.09 -14.26 -15.42
C HIS A 22 -16.28 -15.01 -14.10
N GLN A 23 -15.58 -14.57 -13.05
CA GLN A 23 -15.73 -15.11 -11.69
C GLN A 23 -15.66 -13.97 -10.68
N ASP A 24 -16.54 -14.01 -9.68
CA ASP A 24 -16.46 -13.14 -8.50
C ASP A 24 -16.02 -13.95 -7.30
N LEU A 25 -15.17 -13.35 -6.47
CA LEU A 25 -14.73 -13.95 -5.22
C LEU A 25 -14.60 -12.89 -4.13
N VAL A 26 -14.50 -13.36 -2.90
CA VAL A 26 -14.22 -12.49 -1.74
C VAL A 26 -12.84 -12.85 -1.22
N TRP A 27 -11.97 -11.85 -1.18
CA TRP A 27 -10.63 -11.96 -0.57
C TRP A 27 -10.64 -11.31 0.80
N VAL A 28 -10.19 -12.01 1.81
CA VAL A 28 -10.01 -11.42 3.15
C VAL A 28 -8.59 -10.85 3.22
N THR A 29 -8.48 -9.54 3.44
CA THR A 29 -7.19 -8.86 3.48
C THR A 29 -6.25 -9.49 4.51
N PRO A 30 -5.01 -9.83 4.12
CA PRO A 30 -4.02 -10.34 5.04
C PRO A 30 -3.40 -9.21 5.89
N ASP A 31 -2.71 -9.58 6.96
CA ASP A 31 -2.11 -8.62 7.90
C ASP A 31 -0.92 -7.85 7.30
N ASP A 32 -0.36 -8.33 6.19
CA ASP A 32 0.86 -7.83 5.56
C ASP A 32 0.62 -7.08 4.24
N LEU A 33 -0.62 -6.64 3.97
CA LEU A 33 -0.95 -5.90 2.74
C LEU A 33 -0.71 -4.41 2.93
N GLY A 34 0.53 -3.98 2.73
CA GLY A 34 0.94 -2.57 2.83
C GLY A 34 2.30 -2.38 3.50
N THR A 35 2.49 -1.22 4.10
CA THR A 35 3.70 -0.82 4.83
C THR A 35 3.36 -0.48 6.29
N PRO A 36 4.38 -0.33 7.18
CA PRO A 36 4.12 0.13 8.55
C PRO A 36 3.46 1.51 8.67
N SER A 37 3.59 2.35 7.63
CA SER A 37 3.01 3.70 7.62
C SER A 37 1.55 3.71 7.18
N MET A 38 1.18 2.81 6.29
CA MET A 38 -0.17 2.69 5.74
C MET A 38 -0.38 1.29 5.18
N SER A 39 -1.53 0.70 5.44
CA SER A 39 -1.89 -0.65 4.97
C SER A 39 -3.39 -0.80 4.78
N ALA A 40 -3.80 -1.82 4.03
CA ALA A 40 -5.18 -2.26 4.03
C ALA A 40 -5.58 -2.76 5.42
N VAL A 41 -6.85 -2.57 5.78
CA VAL A 41 -7.35 -3.03 7.08
C VAL A 41 -7.38 -4.56 7.10
N PRO A 42 -6.62 -5.21 7.99
CA PRO A 42 -6.59 -6.67 8.05
C PRO A 42 -7.96 -7.27 8.35
N GLY A 43 -8.25 -8.41 7.75
CA GLY A 43 -9.48 -9.16 7.99
C GLY A 43 -10.75 -8.57 7.37
N VAL A 44 -10.65 -7.50 6.59
CA VAL A 44 -11.77 -6.92 5.84
C VAL A 44 -11.96 -7.71 4.54
N PRO A 45 -13.20 -8.15 4.23
CA PRO A 45 -13.47 -8.79 2.94
C PRO A 45 -13.47 -7.75 1.82
N LEU A 46 -12.76 -8.05 0.73
CA LEU A 46 -12.78 -7.30 -0.53
C LEU A 46 -13.50 -8.14 -1.58
N ASP A 47 -14.44 -7.54 -2.28
CA ASP A 47 -15.06 -8.15 -3.46
C ASP A 47 -14.09 -8.01 -4.64
N VAL A 48 -13.70 -9.12 -5.23
CA VAL A 48 -12.78 -9.16 -6.38
C VAL A 48 -13.51 -9.74 -7.57
N SER A 49 -13.55 -8.95 -8.65
CA SER A 49 -14.09 -9.36 -9.95
C SER A 49 -12.94 -9.76 -10.85
N VAL A 50 -13.04 -10.93 -11.49
CA VAL A 50 -11.99 -11.51 -12.31
C VAL A 50 -12.56 -11.90 -13.67
N ASP A 51 -12.00 -11.30 -14.72
CA ASP A 51 -12.31 -11.65 -16.10
C ASP A 51 -11.11 -12.37 -16.74
N PHE A 52 -11.36 -13.57 -17.23
CA PHE A 52 -10.39 -14.37 -17.97
C PHE A 52 -10.68 -14.28 -19.46
N THR A 53 -9.65 -14.09 -20.25
CA THR A 53 -9.77 -14.14 -21.73
C THR A 53 -8.67 -15.04 -22.28
N SER A 54 -9.07 -16.05 -23.06
CA SER A 54 -8.11 -16.94 -23.74
C SER A 54 -7.36 -16.17 -24.83
N VAL A 55 -6.04 -16.13 -24.72
CA VAL A 55 -5.11 -15.47 -25.68
C VAL A 55 -4.15 -16.49 -26.27
N GLU A 56 -3.32 -16.06 -27.22
CA GLU A 56 -2.25 -16.89 -27.74
C GLU A 56 -1.23 -17.14 -26.61
N ASP A 57 -0.84 -18.37 -26.40
CA ASP A 57 0.13 -18.83 -25.41
C ASP A 57 -0.31 -18.70 -23.92
N GLY A 58 -1.60 -18.37 -23.63
CA GLY A 58 -2.02 -18.22 -22.25
C GLY A 58 -3.43 -17.69 -22.03
N VAL A 59 -3.61 -17.05 -20.88
CA VAL A 59 -4.87 -16.42 -20.44
C VAL A 59 -4.58 -15.03 -19.91
N LEU A 60 -5.25 -14.01 -20.47
CA LEU A 60 -5.31 -12.68 -19.91
C LEU A 60 -6.23 -12.69 -18.69
N VAL A 61 -5.71 -12.31 -17.54
CA VAL A 61 -6.43 -12.19 -16.27
C VAL A 61 -6.58 -10.72 -15.93
N GLN A 62 -7.81 -10.23 -15.92
CA GLN A 62 -8.15 -8.88 -15.55
C GLN A 62 -8.84 -8.87 -14.19
N LEU A 63 -8.30 -8.10 -13.26
CA LEU A 63 -8.82 -7.97 -11.89
C LEU A 63 -9.41 -6.60 -11.69
N ALA A 64 -10.50 -6.52 -10.92
CA ALA A 64 -11.05 -5.28 -10.42
C ALA A 64 -11.51 -5.47 -8.97
N THR A 65 -11.14 -4.53 -8.10
CA THR A 65 -11.56 -4.48 -6.70
C THR A 65 -11.48 -3.04 -6.19
N SER A 66 -11.92 -2.81 -4.96
CA SER A 66 -11.66 -1.55 -4.26
C SER A 66 -11.06 -1.84 -2.89
N VAL A 67 -10.17 -0.98 -2.42
CA VAL A 67 -9.48 -1.15 -1.14
C VAL A 67 -9.44 0.17 -0.37
N ASP A 68 -9.68 0.08 0.93
CA ASP A 68 -9.45 1.17 1.87
C ASP A 68 -8.10 0.98 2.55
N LEU A 69 -7.23 1.97 2.42
CA LEU A 69 -5.94 2.03 3.09
C LEU A 69 -6.04 2.94 4.32
N ILE A 70 -5.46 2.49 5.43
CA ILE A 70 -5.42 3.25 6.68
C ILE A 70 -3.99 3.41 7.13
N GLY A 71 -3.63 4.62 7.53
CA GLY A 71 -2.33 4.95 8.05
C GLY A 71 -2.38 6.09 9.05
N GLU A 72 -1.22 6.57 9.46
CA GLU A 72 -1.07 7.72 10.34
C GLU A 72 -0.30 8.82 9.64
N CYS A 73 -0.78 10.06 9.76
CA CYS A 73 -0.08 11.22 9.24
C CYS A 73 1.33 11.29 9.84
N VAL A 74 2.36 11.33 8.99
CA VAL A 74 3.76 11.36 9.45
C VAL A 74 4.15 12.64 10.20
N ARG A 75 3.27 13.66 10.22
CA ARG A 75 3.52 14.94 10.91
C ARG A 75 2.73 15.08 12.21
N CYS A 76 1.47 14.66 12.26
CA CYS A 76 0.61 14.90 13.42
C CYS A 76 0.02 13.62 14.03
N LEU A 77 0.31 12.45 13.45
CA LEU A 77 -0.13 11.12 13.87
C LEU A 77 -1.66 10.92 13.82
N ASP A 78 -2.37 11.81 13.13
CA ASP A 78 -3.80 11.59 12.87
C ASP A 78 -4.00 10.47 11.88
N GLU A 79 -5.11 9.74 12.04
CA GLU A 79 -5.53 8.72 11.11
C GLU A 79 -5.75 9.32 9.72
N VAL A 80 -5.18 8.68 8.72
CA VAL A 80 -5.39 8.98 7.29
C VAL A 80 -6.07 7.79 6.67
N ARG A 81 -7.13 8.04 5.91
CA ARG A 81 -7.84 7.02 5.12
C ARG A 81 -7.80 7.42 3.67
N ASP A 82 -7.52 6.45 2.82
CA ASP A 82 -7.53 6.62 1.38
C ASP A 82 -8.26 5.45 0.73
N HIS A 83 -9.12 5.75 -0.25
CA HIS A 83 -9.93 4.76 -0.96
C HIS A 83 -9.48 4.68 -2.41
N HIS A 84 -9.19 3.47 -2.87
CA HIS A 84 -8.72 3.22 -4.23
C HIS A 84 -9.57 2.19 -4.95
N ASP A 85 -9.99 2.52 -6.18
CA ASP A 85 -10.44 1.53 -7.15
C ASP A 85 -9.19 0.94 -7.83
N VAL A 86 -9.07 -0.37 -7.76
CA VAL A 86 -7.90 -1.13 -8.22
C VAL A 86 -8.28 -1.94 -9.45
N SER A 87 -7.45 -1.86 -10.49
CA SER A 87 -7.56 -2.73 -11.65
C SER A 87 -6.18 -3.17 -12.11
N SER A 88 -6.05 -4.42 -12.50
CA SER A 88 -4.83 -5.01 -13.05
C SER A 88 -5.16 -5.93 -14.20
N ALA A 89 -4.24 -6.07 -15.15
CA ALA A 89 -4.38 -6.96 -16.29
C ALA A 89 -3.03 -7.61 -16.61
N GLU A 90 -2.94 -8.92 -16.43
CA GLU A 90 -1.72 -9.70 -16.62
C GLU A 90 -1.97 -10.94 -17.46
N VAL A 91 -0.97 -11.37 -18.21
CA VAL A 91 -1.02 -12.62 -18.98
C VAL A 91 -0.38 -13.73 -18.18
N TYR A 92 -1.17 -14.79 -17.94
CA TYR A 92 -0.69 -16.04 -17.36
C TYR A 92 -0.37 -17.00 -18.51
N PHE A 93 0.89 -17.36 -18.62
CA PHE A 93 1.39 -18.19 -19.71
C PHE A 93 1.19 -19.68 -19.47
N GLU A 94 0.93 -20.43 -20.54
CA GLU A 94 1.03 -21.90 -20.49
C GLU A 94 2.48 -22.32 -20.19
N ALA A 95 2.67 -23.42 -19.47
CA ALA A 95 3.99 -23.86 -19.01
C ALA A 95 5.02 -24.13 -20.15
N ASP A 96 4.52 -24.34 -21.37
CA ASP A 96 5.32 -24.55 -22.58
C ASP A 96 5.32 -23.33 -23.53
N ALA A 97 4.85 -22.18 -23.05
CA ALA A 97 4.81 -20.96 -23.85
C ALA A 97 6.24 -20.52 -24.24
N PRO A 98 6.46 -20.07 -25.49
CA PRO A 98 7.75 -19.59 -25.93
C PRO A 98 8.31 -18.43 -25.08
N ALA A 99 7.41 -17.60 -24.51
CA ALA A 99 7.78 -16.47 -23.63
C ALA A 99 8.51 -16.90 -22.35
N LEU A 100 8.33 -18.15 -21.90
CA LEU A 100 9.00 -18.72 -20.73
C LEU A 100 10.38 -19.32 -21.04
N THR A 101 10.81 -19.32 -22.30
CA THR A 101 12.13 -19.84 -22.69
C THR A 101 13.17 -18.73 -22.52
N PRO A 102 14.13 -18.84 -21.58
CA PRO A 102 15.15 -17.81 -21.39
C PRO A 102 15.96 -17.62 -22.68
N SER A 103 16.04 -16.40 -23.20
CA SER A 103 17.06 -16.03 -24.14
C SER A 103 18.31 -15.65 -23.35
N GLU A 104 19.53 -15.81 -23.94
CA GLU A 104 20.79 -15.55 -23.24
C GLU A 104 20.95 -14.09 -22.74
N ASP A 105 20.02 -13.20 -23.12
CA ASP A 105 20.01 -11.78 -22.76
C ASP A 105 18.87 -11.38 -21.79
N ASP A 106 17.96 -12.30 -21.38
CA ASP A 106 16.80 -11.98 -20.56
C ASP A 106 17.01 -12.39 -19.10
N GLU A 107 17.31 -11.41 -18.24
CA GLU A 107 17.30 -11.56 -16.77
C GLU A 107 15.85 -11.53 -16.18
N GLU A 108 14.82 -11.28 -17.02
CA GLU A 108 13.46 -10.93 -16.54
C GLU A 108 12.42 -12.08 -16.59
N VAL A 109 12.82 -13.30 -16.90
CA VAL A 109 11.88 -14.45 -17.01
C VAL A 109 11.29 -14.86 -15.64
N GLU A 110 11.90 -14.44 -14.54
CA GLU A 110 11.49 -14.84 -13.17
C GLU A 110 10.17 -14.19 -12.72
N ASP A 111 9.73 -13.11 -13.35
CA ASP A 111 8.54 -12.35 -12.95
C ASP A 111 7.28 -12.64 -13.77
N LEU A 112 7.29 -13.67 -14.62
CA LEU A 112 6.15 -14.02 -15.46
C LEU A 112 5.15 -14.89 -14.70
N PHE A 113 3.85 -14.57 -14.85
CA PHE A 113 2.78 -15.39 -14.32
C PHE A 113 2.58 -16.66 -15.17
N VAL A 114 2.49 -17.80 -14.51
CA VAL A 114 2.37 -19.10 -15.18
C VAL A 114 1.10 -19.80 -14.69
N ILE A 115 0.39 -20.44 -15.64
CA ILE A 115 -0.75 -21.29 -15.33
C ILE A 115 -0.24 -22.53 -14.59
N GLY A 116 -0.78 -22.75 -13.41
CA GLY A 116 -0.41 -23.85 -12.53
C GLY A 116 -0.99 -25.20 -12.97
N GLU A 117 -0.65 -26.24 -12.19
CA GLU A 117 -1.19 -27.58 -12.44
C GLU A 117 -2.73 -27.59 -12.43
N ARG A 118 -3.33 -28.43 -13.25
CA ARG A 118 -4.79 -28.61 -13.39
C ARG A 118 -5.53 -27.37 -13.88
N ASP A 119 -4.92 -26.57 -14.73
CA ASP A 119 -5.52 -25.35 -15.26
C ASP A 119 -5.96 -24.39 -14.15
N THR A 120 -5.04 -24.02 -13.27
CA THR A 120 -5.31 -23.07 -12.19
C THR A 120 -4.42 -21.86 -12.30
N VAL A 121 -4.92 -20.72 -11.83
CA VAL A 121 -4.16 -19.48 -11.67
C VAL A 121 -4.23 -19.02 -10.22
N ASP A 122 -3.12 -18.58 -9.66
CA ASP A 122 -3.07 -17.94 -8.37
C ASP A 122 -2.94 -16.42 -8.57
N ILE A 123 -3.99 -15.70 -8.18
CA ILE A 123 -4.07 -14.24 -8.40
C ILE A 123 -3.59 -13.42 -7.21
N GLU A 124 -3.08 -14.03 -6.14
CA GLU A 124 -2.66 -13.30 -4.94
C GLU A 124 -1.52 -12.32 -5.25
N THR A 125 -0.49 -12.76 -5.96
CA THR A 125 0.64 -11.89 -6.34
C THR A 125 0.17 -10.73 -7.19
N GLN A 126 -0.65 -10.97 -8.21
CA GLN A 126 -1.21 -9.91 -9.07
C GLN A 126 -2.02 -8.88 -8.28
N LEU A 127 -2.84 -9.31 -7.30
CA LEU A 127 -3.58 -8.41 -6.41
C LEU A 127 -2.66 -7.59 -5.52
N ARG A 128 -1.63 -8.22 -4.94
CA ARG A 128 -0.63 -7.52 -4.12
C ARG A 128 0.14 -6.49 -4.93
N ASP A 129 0.57 -6.85 -6.13
CA ASP A 129 1.31 -5.97 -7.04
C ASP A 129 0.47 -4.78 -7.53
N ALA A 130 -0.86 -4.96 -7.58
CA ALA A 130 -1.78 -3.87 -7.92
C ALA A 130 -2.09 -2.95 -6.72
N ILE A 131 -2.07 -3.44 -5.48
CA ILE A 131 -2.46 -2.69 -4.28
C ILE A 131 -1.26 -2.02 -3.61
N VAL A 132 -0.13 -2.73 -3.44
CA VAL A 132 1.03 -2.22 -2.68
C VAL A 132 1.59 -0.90 -3.22
N PRO A 133 1.66 -0.65 -4.54
CA PRO A 133 2.12 0.63 -5.07
C PRO A 133 1.22 1.82 -4.75
N LEU A 134 -0.04 1.60 -4.35
CA LEU A 134 -0.98 2.65 -3.96
C LEU A 134 -0.74 3.15 -2.53
N VAL A 135 0.02 2.41 -1.74
CA VAL A 135 0.34 2.76 -0.37
C VAL A 135 1.27 3.97 -0.33
N ASP A 136 0.81 5.07 0.26
CA ASP A 136 1.68 6.23 0.47
C ASP A 136 2.71 5.92 1.58
N PRO A 137 4.02 5.98 1.29
CA PRO A 137 5.06 5.76 2.29
C PRO A 137 5.14 6.88 3.34
N ARG A 138 4.52 8.05 3.09
CA ARG A 138 4.48 9.20 3.99
C ARG A 138 3.12 9.88 3.98
N PRO A 139 2.06 9.21 4.47
CA PRO A 139 0.71 9.73 4.44
C PRO A 139 0.60 11.04 5.22
N LEU A 140 -0.19 11.98 4.68
CA LEU A 140 -0.49 13.26 5.29
C LEU A 140 -1.99 13.44 5.43
N CYS A 141 -2.45 13.94 6.57
CA CYS A 141 -3.87 14.30 6.75
C CYS A 141 -4.27 15.51 5.90
N SER A 142 -3.30 16.38 5.56
CA SER A 142 -3.42 17.48 4.59
C SER A 142 -2.03 17.88 4.10
N GLU A 143 -1.94 18.46 2.91
CA GLU A 143 -0.67 18.97 2.35
C GLU A 143 -0.01 19.99 3.27
N ASP A 144 -0.80 20.86 3.91
CA ASP A 144 -0.36 21.92 4.81
C ASP A 144 -0.35 21.51 6.30
N CYS A 145 -0.35 20.20 6.60
CA CYS A 145 -0.31 19.74 7.99
C CYS A 145 0.91 20.33 8.71
N ALA A 146 0.64 21.14 9.74
CA ALA A 146 1.68 21.80 10.53
C ALA A 146 2.43 20.82 11.47
N GLY A 147 1.87 19.64 11.71
CA GLY A 147 2.47 18.62 12.56
C GLY A 147 2.27 18.85 14.05
N LEU A 148 3.21 18.30 14.83
CA LEU A 148 3.28 18.42 16.29
C LEU A 148 4.37 19.42 16.68
N CYS A 149 4.18 20.08 17.82
CA CYS A 149 5.26 20.82 18.46
C CYS A 149 6.33 19.83 18.96
N ASP A 150 7.59 20.06 18.61
CA ASP A 150 8.73 19.21 18.97
C ASP A 150 9.06 19.17 20.47
N VAL A 151 8.49 20.11 21.25
CA VAL A 151 8.74 20.23 22.68
C VAL A 151 7.62 19.62 23.52
N CYS A 152 6.36 20.00 23.26
CA CYS A 152 5.22 19.51 24.04
C CYS A 152 4.45 18.36 23.37
N GLY A 153 4.67 18.11 22.08
CA GLY A 153 3.96 17.04 21.34
C GLY A 153 2.51 17.36 20.98
N GLU A 154 2.04 18.58 21.28
CA GLU A 154 0.70 19.02 20.89
C GLU A 154 0.66 19.43 19.42
N LYS A 155 -0.51 19.30 18.80
CA LYS A 155 -0.69 19.68 17.39
C LYS A 155 -0.58 21.20 17.23
N TRP A 156 0.22 21.63 16.27
CA TRP A 156 0.31 23.06 15.94
C TRP A 156 -1.05 23.67 15.54
N ALA A 157 -1.94 22.89 14.99
CA ALA A 157 -3.30 23.34 14.62
C ALA A 157 -4.16 23.71 15.83
N ASP A 158 -3.89 23.13 17.01
CA ASP A 158 -4.65 23.31 18.24
C ASP A 158 -3.97 24.32 19.19
N LEU A 159 -2.75 24.76 18.86
CA LEU A 159 -1.98 25.68 19.68
C LEU A 159 -2.24 27.14 19.30
N PRO A 160 -2.16 28.08 20.28
CA PRO A 160 -2.27 29.49 19.98
C PRO A 160 -1.10 29.97 19.12
N SER A 161 -1.31 31.03 18.34
CA SER A 161 -0.31 31.56 17.40
C SER A 161 0.96 32.10 18.06
N ASP A 162 0.92 32.37 19.36
CA ASP A 162 2.00 32.84 20.21
C ASP A 162 2.63 31.72 21.06
N HIS A 163 2.35 30.44 20.69
CA HIS A 163 2.90 29.31 21.39
C HIS A 163 4.42 29.22 21.22
N GLU A 164 5.13 29.35 22.31
CA GLU A 164 6.57 29.29 22.39
C GLU A 164 7.06 28.41 23.55
N HIS A 165 8.22 27.79 23.37
CA HIS A 165 8.93 27.07 24.43
C HIS A 165 10.32 27.65 24.61
N PHE A 166 10.64 27.98 25.82
CA PHE A 166 12.02 28.37 26.17
C PHE A 166 12.81 27.10 26.51
N VAL A 167 13.57 26.58 25.53
CA VAL A 167 14.42 25.40 25.71
C VAL A 167 15.87 25.85 25.75
N VAL A 168 16.52 25.69 26.91
CA VAL A 168 17.97 25.90 27.04
C VAL A 168 18.67 24.58 26.63
N ASP A 169 19.52 24.63 25.60
CA ASP A 169 20.39 23.50 25.25
C ASP A 169 21.29 23.18 26.46
N PRO A 170 21.26 21.96 27.02
CA PRO A 170 22.04 21.57 28.18
C PRO A 170 23.57 21.83 28.01
N ARG A 171 24.07 21.77 26.76
CA ARG A 171 25.48 22.04 26.43
C ARG A 171 25.84 23.50 26.56
N LEU A 172 24.86 24.40 26.47
CA LEU A 172 25.03 25.85 26.57
C LEU A 172 24.56 26.38 27.94
N ALA A 173 24.04 25.53 28.82
CA ALA A 173 23.53 25.94 30.12
C ALA A 173 24.60 26.70 30.98
N SER A 174 25.86 26.34 30.82
CA SER A 174 26.97 27.06 31.49
C SER A 174 27.18 28.50 31.01
N LEU A 175 26.72 28.81 29.78
CA LEU A 175 26.82 30.19 29.24
C LEU A 175 25.70 31.08 29.77
N ALA A 176 24.60 30.53 30.24
CA ALA A 176 23.48 31.28 30.84
C ALA A 176 23.95 32.06 32.08
N SER A 177 24.95 31.56 32.81
CA SER A 177 25.55 32.25 33.96
C SER A 177 26.39 33.46 33.57
N LEU A 178 26.77 33.62 32.29
CA LEU A 178 27.53 34.72 31.76
C LEU A 178 26.63 35.86 31.25
N LEU A 179 25.34 35.59 31.07
CA LEU A 179 24.34 36.55 30.59
C LEU A 179 23.76 37.43 31.71
N GLY A 180 24.39 37.46 32.87
CA GLY A 180 24.12 38.37 33.96
C GLY A 180 22.66 38.62 34.30
N ASP A 181 22.33 38.79 35.55
CA ASP A 181 21.00 39.05 36.15
C ASP A 181 20.27 40.33 35.64
N ASP A 182 20.45 40.76 34.40
CA ASP A 182 19.90 42.01 33.86
C ASP A 182 18.51 41.86 33.17
N ALA A 183 17.74 40.83 33.51
CA ALA A 183 16.36 40.72 33.05
C ALA A 183 15.41 40.52 34.24
N ASP A 184 15.24 41.58 35.08
CA ASP A 184 14.07 41.75 35.91
C ASP A 184 12.95 42.46 35.09
N PRO A 185 11.91 41.76 34.58
CA PRO A 185 10.77 42.39 33.93
C PRO A 185 9.68 42.78 34.95
N GLY A 186 10.10 43.32 36.11
CA GLY A 186 9.15 43.60 37.17
C GLY A 186 9.36 44.96 37.85
N ARG A 187 9.25 46.07 37.11
CA ARG A 187 9.01 47.35 37.78
C ARG A 187 8.31 48.38 36.90
N SER A 188 7.01 48.46 37.09
CA SER A 188 6.10 49.59 37.11
C SER A 188 4.82 49.30 36.39
#